data_cb55e206afc59f87bb48e46fb445bdae
#
_entry.id   cb55e206afc59f87bb48e46fb445bdae
#
_cell.length_a   1.000
_cell.length_b   1.000
_cell.length_c   1.000
_cell.angle_alpha   90.00
_cell.angle_beta   90.00
_cell.angle_gamma   90.00
#
_symmetry.space_group_name_H-M   'P 1'
#
loop_
_entity.id
_entity.type
_entity.pdbx_description
1 polymer ?
#
loop_
_entity_poly.entity_id
_entity_poly.type
_entity_poly.pdbx_seq_one_letter_code
_entity_poly.pdbx_strand_id
1 'polypeptide(L)'
;MKLRQPTDFLILEALEEKGRNVATNLAEHTGKSRKNINTRLPVLEDYGLVEKIGPAERSGLYEITSLGKAALVYRDQYDEVDDFEALIEGPNAGDLENAGEAQASFARGENDDEADE
;
A
#
# COMPACT_ATOMS: atom_id res chain seq x y z
N MET A 1 -3.12 8.20 -8.50
CA MET A 1 -3.36 6.89 -7.88
C MET A 1 -4.82 6.79 -7.43
N LYS A 2 -5.52 5.86 -7.99
CA LYS A 2 -6.91 5.65 -7.60
C LYS A 2 -7.06 4.27 -7.01
N LEU A 3 -7.35 4.21 -5.73
CA LEU A 3 -7.51 2.95 -5.03
C LEU A 3 -8.98 2.64 -4.82
N ARG A 4 -9.32 1.38 -4.95
CA ARG A 4 -10.70 0.92 -4.77
C ARG A 4 -10.86 0.44 -3.33
N GLN A 5 -11.75 1.08 -2.60
CA GLN A 5 -11.99 0.71 -1.22
C GLN A 5 -13.19 -0.20 -1.12
N PRO A 6 -13.15 -1.15 -0.23
CA PRO A 6 -12.04 -1.46 0.65
C PRO A 6 -11.06 -2.47 0.05
N THR A 7 -11.33 -2.93 -1.17
CA THR A 7 -10.63 -4.07 -1.75
C THR A 7 -9.12 -3.90 -1.78
N ASP A 8 -8.64 -2.76 -2.28
CA ASP A 8 -7.20 -2.57 -2.44
C ASP A 8 -6.48 -2.58 -1.10
N PHE A 9 -7.06 -1.93 -0.09
CA PHE A 9 -6.45 -1.93 1.24
C PHE A 9 -6.51 -3.30 1.90
N LEU A 10 -7.56 -4.07 1.64
CA LEU A 10 -7.64 -5.43 2.16
C LEU A 10 -6.55 -6.32 1.55
N ILE A 11 -6.26 -6.14 0.26
CA ILE A 11 -5.18 -6.89 -0.39
C ILE A 11 -3.84 -6.53 0.25
N LEU A 12 -3.58 -5.23 0.41
CA LEU A 12 -2.33 -4.78 1.02
C LEU A 12 -2.19 -5.29 2.44
N GLU A 13 -3.28 -5.23 3.21
CA GLU A 13 -3.27 -5.69 4.59
C GLU A 13 -2.98 -7.19 4.66
N ALA A 14 -3.59 -7.98 3.77
CA ALA A 14 -3.36 -9.41 3.75
C ALA A 14 -1.90 -9.73 3.42
N LEU A 15 -1.33 -9.00 2.46
CA LEU A 15 0.07 -9.20 2.11
C LEU A 15 1.00 -8.79 3.25
N GLU A 16 0.63 -7.75 3.98
CA GLU A 16 1.44 -7.31 5.11
C GLU A 16 1.38 -8.32 6.25
N GLU A 17 0.21 -8.83 6.55
CA GLU A 17 0.03 -9.73 7.69
C GLU A 17 0.42 -11.17 7.41
N LYS A 18 0.15 -11.65 6.20
CA LYS A 18 0.36 -13.05 5.86
C LYS A 18 1.62 -13.29 5.03
N GLY A 19 2.25 -12.21 4.57
CA GLY A 19 3.42 -12.34 3.73
C GLY A 19 3.06 -12.53 2.27
N ARG A 20 4.07 -12.78 1.44
CA ARG A 20 3.86 -12.93 0.00
C ARG A 20 2.83 -14.02 -0.27
N ASN A 21 2.00 -13.82 -1.28
CA ASN A 21 0.90 -14.72 -1.52
C ASN A 21 0.39 -14.65 -2.95
N VAL A 22 -0.42 -15.65 -3.31
CA VAL A 22 -1.03 -15.73 -4.63
C VAL A 22 -2.50 -15.31 -4.53
N ALA A 23 -3.09 -14.99 -5.69
CA ALA A 23 -4.45 -14.45 -5.74
C ALA A 23 -5.48 -15.35 -5.06
N THR A 24 -5.34 -16.67 -5.22
CA THR A 24 -6.28 -17.59 -4.61
C THR A 24 -6.30 -17.44 -3.09
N ASN A 25 -5.11 -17.35 -2.49
CA ASN A 25 -5.04 -17.18 -1.04
C ASN A 25 -5.51 -15.80 -0.61
N LEU A 26 -5.19 -14.78 -1.42
CA LEU A 26 -5.65 -13.43 -1.09
C LEU A 26 -7.16 -13.34 -1.13
N ALA A 27 -7.79 -14.06 -2.05
CA ALA A 27 -9.26 -14.10 -2.08
C ALA A 27 -9.81 -14.66 -0.78
N GLU A 28 -9.19 -15.73 -0.27
CA GLU A 28 -9.63 -16.31 0.99
C GLU A 28 -9.45 -15.35 2.16
N HIS A 29 -8.29 -14.71 2.23
CA HIS A 29 -8.00 -13.81 3.34
C HIS A 29 -8.87 -12.55 3.33
N THR A 30 -9.21 -12.05 2.14
CA THR A 30 -9.93 -10.77 2.04
C THR A 30 -11.44 -10.94 1.95
N GLY A 31 -11.91 -12.13 1.61
CA GLY A 31 -13.33 -12.35 1.37
C GLY A 31 -13.78 -11.84 0.02
N LYS A 32 -12.86 -11.43 -0.85
CA LYS A 32 -13.20 -10.95 -2.19
C LYS A 32 -13.02 -12.06 -3.20
N SER A 33 -13.71 -11.97 -4.34
CA SER A 33 -13.61 -13.00 -5.36
C SER A 33 -12.22 -13.00 -5.97
N ARG A 34 -11.79 -14.16 -6.45
CA ARG A 34 -10.50 -14.27 -7.12
C ARG A 34 -10.45 -13.38 -8.36
N LYS A 35 -11.58 -13.24 -9.05
CA LYS A 35 -11.65 -12.35 -10.20
C LYS A 35 -11.35 -10.92 -9.83
N ASN A 36 -11.94 -10.46 -8.71
CA ASN A 36 -11.72 -9.12 -8.22
C ASN A 36 -10.25 -8.91 -7.86
N ILE A 37 -9.68 -9.88 -7.13
CA ILE A 37 -8.27 -9.81 -6.75
C ILE A 37 -7.38 -9.76 -7.99
N ASN A 38 -7.63 -10.63 -8.97
CA ASN A 38 -6.82 -10.66 -10.19
C ASN A 38 -6.93 -9.38 -11.01
N THR A 39 -8.06 -8.69 -10.91
CA THR A 39 -8.23 -7.41 -11.60
C THR A 39 -7.42 -6.31 -10.92
N ARG A 40 -7.33 -6.35 -9.60
CA ARG A 40 -6.68 -5.28 -8.86
C ARG A 40 -5.17 -5.44 -8.70
N LEU A 41 -4.66 -6.68 -8.64
CA LEU A 41 -3.23 -6.88 -8.44
C LEU A 41 -2.36 -6.17 -9.49
N PRO A 42 -2.68 -6.27 -10.81
CA PRO A 42 -1.86 -5.54 -11.78
C PRO A 42 -1.91 -4.04 -11.61
N VAL A 43 -3.05 -3.50 -11.18
CA VAL A 43 -3.18 -2.06 -10.94
C VAL A 43 -2.31 -1.65 -9.76
N LEU A 44 -2.34 -2.44 -8.68
CA LEU A 44 -1.51 -2.15 -7.51
C LEU A 44 -0.03 -2.29 -7.84
N GLU A 45 0.30 -3.24 -8.72
CA GLU A 45 1.68 -3.39 -9.17
C GLU A 45 2.13 -2.16 -9.97
N ASP A 46 1.28 -1.67 -10.85
CA ASP A 46 1.59 -0.46 -11.62
C ASP A 46 1.79 0.74 -10.72
N TYR A 47 1.08 0.80 -9.62
CA TYR A 47 1.25 1.89 -8.65
C TYR A 47 2.49 1.70 -7.79
N GLY A 48 3.14 0.54 -7.86
CA GLY A 48 4.31 0.26 -7.05
C GLY A 48 4.00 -0.17 -5.64
N LEU A 49 2.75 -0.51 -5.34
CA LEU A 49 2.35 -0.91 -4.00
C LEU A 49 2.60 -2.39 -3.72
N VAL A 50 2.64 -3.20 -4.76
CA VAL A 50 2.99 -4.61 -4.66
C VAL A 50 3.94 -4.94 -5.79
N GLU A 51 4.65 -6.07 -5.69
CA GLU A 51 5.53 -6.51 -6.76
C GLU A 51 5.45 -8.03 -6.90
N LYS A 52 5.64 -8.50 -8.12
CA LYS A 52 5.67 -9.92 -8.39
C LYS A 52 7.01 -10.48 -7.94
N ILE A 53 6.96 -11.67 -7.38
CA ILE A 53 8.15 -12.31 -6.84
C ILE A 53 8.45 -13.57 -7.64
N GLY A 54 9.73 -13.83 -7.86
CA GLY A 54 10.18 -15.04 -8.52
C GLY A 54 10.66 -14.79 -9.93
N PRO A 55 11.45 -15.71 -10.47
CA PRO A 55 12.03 -15.53 -11.80
C PRO A 55 11.01 -15.72 -12.93
N ALA A 56 9.91 -16.45 -12.67
CA ALA A 56 8.92 -16.70 -13.70
C ALA A 56 7.94 -15.54 -13.76
N GLU A 57 7.71 -15.01 -14.96
CA GLU A 57 6.78 -13.91 -15.12
C GLU A 57 5.38 -14.22 -14.64
N ARG A 58 4.99 -15.49 -14.72
CA ARG A 58 3.64 -15.90 -14.38
C ARG A 58 3.57 -16.62 -13.05
N SER A 59 4.49 -16.31 -12.17
CA SER A 59 4.49 -16.99 -10.88
C SER A 59 3.22 -16.74 -10.10
N GLY A 60 2.62 -15.56 -10.27
CA GLY A 60 1.41 -15.21 -9.54
C GLY A 60 1.64 -14.88 -8.09
N LEU A 61 2.88 -14.85 -7.66
CA LEU A 61 3.23 -14.58 -6.26
C LEU A 61 3.51 -13.09 -6.11
N TYR A 62 2.85 -12.47 -5.15
CA TYR A 62 2.98 -11.03 -4.92
C TYR A 62 3.41 -10.74 -3.50
N GLU A 63 4.10 -9.63 -3.33
CA GLU A 63 4.59 -9.17 -2.03
C GLU A 63 4.32 -7.68 -1.93
N ILE A 64 4.02 -7.19 -0.71
CA ILE A 64 3.81 -5.77 -0.51
C ILE A 64 5.16 -5.05 -0.55
N THR A 65 5.19 -3.85 -1.11
CA THR A 65 6.40 -3.03 -1.17
C THR A 65 6.42 -2.06 0.00
N SER A 66 7.55 -1.34 0.17
CA SER A 66 7.62 -0.28 1.17
C SER A 66 6.55 0.77 0.93
N LEU A 67 6.31 1.11 -0.35
CA LEU A 67 5.28 2.08 -0.69
C LEU A 67 3.91 1.55 -0.31
N GLY A 68 3.66 0.25 -0.52
CA GLY A 68 2.41 -0.36 -0.11
C GLY A 68 2.19 -0.28 1.39
N LYS A 69 3.26 -0.48 2.15
CA LYS A 69 3.17 -0.35 3.61
C LYS A 69 2.85 1.08 4.02
N ALA A 70 3.44 2.06 3.33
CA ALA A 70 3.13 3.45 3.59
C ALA A 70 1.66 3.75 3.30
N ALA A 71 1.13 3.15 2.23
CA ALA A 71 -0.28 3.33 1.91
C ALA A 71 -1.17 2.82 3.05
N LEU A 72 -0.79 1.71 3.66
CA LEU A 72 -1.56 1.19 4.79
C LEU A 72 -1.48 2.12 6.01
N VAL A 73 -0.29 2.67 6.26
CA VAL A 73 -0.11 3.58 7.39
C VAL A 73 -1.03 4.79 7.26
N TYR A 74 -1.16 5.31 6.04
CA TYR A 74 -1.92 6.53 5.80
C TYR A 74 -3.33 6.27 5.25
N ARG A 75 -3.81 5.02 5.28
CA ARG A 75 -5.06 4.70 4.61
C ARG A 75 -6.26 5.51 5.10
N ASP A 76 -6.26 5.88 6.37
CA ASP A 76 -7.37 6.65 6.91
C ASP A 76 -7.46 8.05 6.31
N GLN A 77 -6.38 8.51 5.69
CA GLN A 77 -6.36 9.83 5.08
C GLN A 77 -6.66 9.79 3.59
N TYR A 78 -6.89 8.60 3.03
CA TYR A 78 -7.07 8.48 1.60
C TYR A 78 -8.21 9.36 1.08
N ASP A 79 -9.32 9.39 1.80
CA ASP A 79 -10.47 10.19 1.35
C ASP A 79 -10.33 11.66 1.69
N GLU A 80 -9.35 12.03 2.50
CA GLU A 80 -9.23 13.39 2.99
C GLU A 80 -8.18 14.22 2.27
N VAL A 81 -7.31 13.58 1.49
CA VAL A 81 -6.27 14.32 0.79
C VAL A 81 -6.49 14.25 -0.71
N ASP A 82 -6.06 15.29 -1.42
CA ASP A 82 -6.24 15.34 -2.87
C ASP A 82 -5.27 14.43 -3.59
N ASP A 83 -4.06 14.29 -3.06
CA ASP A 83 -3.02 13.54 -3.75
C ASP A 83 -2.41 12.53 -2.76
N PHE A 84 -3.03 11.38 -2.70
CA PHE A 84 -2.59 10.33 -1.78
C PHE A 84 -1.20 9.82 -2.18
N GLU A 85 -0.93 9.76 -3.48
CA GLU A 85 0.37 9.30 -3.95
C GLU A 85 1.48 10.20 -3.45
N ALA A 86 1.28 11.50 -3.51
CA ALA A 86 2.26 12.44 -2.98
C ALA A 86 2.46 12.26 -1.49
N LEU A 87 1.38 11.99 -0.77
CA LEU A 87 1.47 11.77 0.66
C LEU A 87 2.36 10.59 1.00
N ILE A 88 2.15 9.46 0.34
CA ILE A 88 2.89 8.25 0.69
C ILE A 88 4.29 8.23 0.07
N GLU A 89 4.51 9.00 -1.02
CA GLU A 89 5.82 9.08 -1.65
C GLU A 89 6.63 10.28 -1.20
N GLY A 90 6.05 11.13 -0.38
CA GLY A 90 6.72 12.36 0.03
C GLY A 90 7.91 12.10 0.94
N PRO A 91 8.48 13.15 1.50
CA PRO A 91 9.63 12.99 2.39
C PRO A 91 9.38 12.02 3.52
N ASN A 92 8.13 11.90 3.93
CA ASN A 92 7.79 11.03 5.06
C ASN A 92 7.89 9.55 4.73
N ALA A 93 7.82 9.19 3.46
CA ALA A 93 7.90 7.77 3.10
C ALA A 93 9.25 7.18 3.50
N GLY A 94 10.32 7.94 3.28
CA GLY A 94 11.64 7.49 3.67
C GLY A 94 11.78 7.40 5.17
N ASP A 95 11.17 8.34 5.87
CA ASP A 95 11.21 8.34 7.32
C ASP A 95 10.52 7.11 7.90
N LEU A 96 9.42 6.71 7.28
CA LEU A 96 8.72 5.52 7.74
C LEU A 96 9.60 4.30 7.65
N GLU A 97 10.36 4.18 6.58
CA GLU A 97 11.24 3.05 6.45
C GLU A 97 12.32 3.06 7.49
N ASN A 98 12.86 4.23 7.74
CA ASN A 98 13.97 4.32 8.62
C ASN A 98 13.59 4.21 10.06
N ALA A 99 12.40 4.64 10.36
CA ALA A 99 12.21 4.78 11.69
C ALA A 99 11.17 4.07 12.12
N GLY A 100 10.45 3.94 11.36
CA GLY A 100 9.39 3.94 11.94
C GLY A 100 9.39 5.07 12.82
N GLU A 101 9.95 6.01 12.66
CA GLU A 101 9.94 6.98 13.53
C GLU A 101 9.25 8.03 13.21
N ALA A 102 9.08 8.40 12.97
CA ALA A 102 8.43 9.43 12.84
C ALA A 102 7.19 9.59 12.73
N GLN A 103 6.69 9.66 12.88
CA GLN A 103 5.76 10.07 12.65
C GLN A 103 5.18 10.73 13.12
N ALA A 104 5.34 11.04 13.15
CA ALA A 104 5.25 11.83 13.18
C ALA A 104 5.17 12.75 12.99
N SER A 105 5.20 13.17 12.87
CA SER A 105 5.36 14.14 12.58
C SER A 105 4.76 14.75 12.15
N PHE A 106 4.37 14.82 12.23
CA PHE A 106 4.11 15.43 11.67
C PHE A 106 3.67 15.71 11.71
N ALA A 107 3.22 15.61 11.80
CA ALA A 107 3.18 15.98 11.61
C ALA A 107 3.10 16.56 11.49
N ARG A 108 2.77 16.59 11.49
CA ARG A 108 3.08 17.32 11.25
C ARG A 108 3.04 17.90 10.84
N GLY A 109 2.77 17.83 10.94
CA GLY A 109 2.96 18.46 10.54
C GLY A 109 3.06 18.82 10.31
N GLU A 110 2.88 18.85 10.41
CA GLU A 110 3.36 19.29 10.15
C GLU A 110 3.64 19.53 9.81
N ASN A 111 3.12 19.66 9.97
CA ASN A 111 3.74 19.99 9.57
C ASN A 111 4.05 20.27 9.26
N ASP A 112 3.53 20.40 9.42
CA ASP A 112 4.16 20.80 9.11
C ASP A 112 4.40 21.08 8.75
N ASP A 113 3.77 21.15 8.87
CA ASP A 113 4.27 21.48 8.51
C ASP A 113 4.38 21.68 8.29
N GLU A 114 3.88 21.64 8.37
CA GLU A 114 4.26 21.88 8.10
C GLU A 114 4.45 22.00 7.89
N ALA A 115 3.82 22.02 8.18
CA ALA A 115 4.24 22.11 8.02
C ALA A 115 4.51 22.25 7.74
N ASP A 116 4.27 22.36 7.85
CA ASP A 116 4.87 22.43 7.63
C ASP A 116 5.19 22.49 7.36
N GLU A 117 4.83 22.48 7.42
CA GLU A 117 5.33 22.47 7.18
C GLU A 117 5.61 22.48 6.94
#